data_f9d599ab792a1cea4d47e7794d73e1b7
#
_entry.id   f9d599ab792a1cea4d47e7794d73e1b7
#
_cell.length_a   1.000
_cell.length_b   1.000
_cell.length_c   1.000
_cell.angle_alpha   90.00
_cell.angle_beta   90.00
_cell.angle_gamma   90.00
#
_symmetry.space_group_name_H-M   'P 1'
#
loop_
_entity.id
_entity.type
_entity.pdbx_description
1 polymer ?
#
loop_
_entity_poly.entity_id
_entity_poly.type
_entity_poly.pdbx_seq_one_letter_code
_entity_poly.pdbx_strand_id
1 'polypeptide(L)'
;MFKKLHRQMTIFSALITSGILILMAIASLVIFERGLTHNSYERFLNNGNSCVAYLETQSVLSHKWILEAKQEYGVELRILNNGKRLFFDKLNEESSSNASGENGRKSSVENMLAEAARISREEQGLDVEYTGSISLPKEVYFETADFYACTALIPKGSGVLSLVLVYPLDGLKGQIFHQRILWGGLLLIAVLALVVFSWFFTGKMLRPLEENRKRQTQFIASASHELRSPLAVILSSVQAIEADPGECRRFLSTIKSEGTRMSRLIGDMLALANADNKSWSIMKSPCELDT
;
A
#
# COMPACT_ATOMS: atom_id res chain seq x y z
N MET A 1 23.68 6.74 -25.88
CA MET A 1 23.51 7.61 -24.70
C MET A 1 22.06 7.58 -24.21
N PHE A 2 21.06 7.80 -25.03
CA PHE A 2 19.63 7.82 -24.67
C PHE A 2 19.07 6.51 -24.08
N LYS A 3 19.46 5.33 -24.59
CA LYS A 3 19.02 4.05 -24.01
C LYS A 3 19.47 3.87 -22.55
N LYS A 4 20.66 4.37 -22.20
CA LYS A 4 21.17 4.33 -20.82
C LYS A 4 20.37 5.30 -19.92
N LEU A 5 20.11 6.50 -20.42
CA LEU A 5 19.32 7.53 -19.73
C LEU A 5 17.87 7.07 -19.51
N HIS A 6 17.24 6.52 -20.56
CA HIS A 6 15.89 5.94 -20.46
C HIS A 6 15.81 4.88 -19.36
N ARG A 7 16.74 3.90 -19.35
CA ARG A 7 16.78 2.84 -18.33
C ARG A 7 16.99 3.39 -16.92
N GLN A 8 17.92 4.36 -16.76
CA GLN A 8 18.16 4.98 -15.45
C GLN A 8 16.94 5.75 -14.93
N MET A 9 16.30 6.56 -15.76
CA MET A 9 15.10 7.30 -15.37
C MET A 9 13.93 6.39 -15.05
N THR A 10 13.71 5.34 -15.85
CA THR A 10 12.66 4.35 -15.58
C THR A 10 12.90 3.63 -14.26
N ILE A 11 14.13 3.15 -14.00
CA ILE A 11 14.46 2.46 -12.76
C ILE A 11 14.28 3.40 -11.57
N PHE A 12 14.78 4.63 -11.65
CA PHE A 12 14.67 5.60 -10.56
C PHE A 12 13.21 5.97 -10.24
N SER A 13 12.43 6.27 -11.27
CA SER A 13 11.00 6.56 -11.14
C SER A 13 10.22 5.36 -10.58
N ALA A 14 10.44 4.16 -11.13
CA ALA A 14 9.78 2.95 -10.64
C ALA A 14 10.17 2.60 -9.20
N LEU A 15 11.43 2.83 -8.81
CA LEU A 15 11.92 2.54 -7.46
C LEU A 15 11.31 3.48 -6.42
N ILE A 16 11.20 4.78 -6.73
CA ILE A 16 10.58 5.75 -5.83
C ILE A 16 9.08 5.46 -5.67
N THR A 17 8.37 5.30 -6.79
CA THR A 17 6.92 5.09 -6.75
C THR A 17 6.56 3.76 -6.10
N SER A 18 7.28 2.67 -6.40
CA SER A 18 7.07 1.38 -5.74
C SER A 18 7.44 1.41 -4.26
N GLY A 19 8.51 2.13 -3.88
CA GLY A 19 8.90 2.31 -2.48
C GLY A 19 7.81 3.00 -1.65
N ILE A 20 7.23 4.08 -2.16
CA ILE A 20 6.11 4.78 -1.51
C ILE A 20 4.89 3.85 -1.38
N LEU A 21 4.55 3.12 -2.46
CA LEU A 21 3.40 2.21 -2.46
C LEU A 21 3.59 1.06 -1.47
N ILE A 22 4.78 0.47 -1.38
CA ILE A 22 5.10 -0.58 -0.42
C ILE A 22 4.96 -0.04 1.02
N LEU A 23 5.49 1.14 1.30
CA LEU A 23 5.42 1.75 2.62
C LEU A 23 3.97 2.02 3.02
N MET A 24 3.14 2.56 2.12
CA MET A 24 1.72 2.77 2.36
C MET A 24 0.97 1.45 2.58
N ALA A 25 1.29 0.41 1.80
CA ALA A 25 0.67 -0.90 1.95
C ALA A 25 1.00 -1.56 3.30
N ILE A 26 2.26 -1.47 3.75
CA ILE A 26 2.67 -1.96 5.07
C ILE A 26 1.96 -1.19 6.17
N ALA A 27 1.92 0.14 6.10
CA ALA A 27 1.22 0.96 7.09
C ALA A 27 -0.27 0.61 7.16
N SER A 28 -0.94 0.47 6.01
CA SER A 28 -2.35 0.09 5.92
C SER A 28 -2.60 -1.29 6.52
N LEU A 29 -1.74 -2.27 6.23
CA LEU A 29 -1.85 -3.63 6.75
C LEU A 29 -1.69 -3.66 8.28
N VAL A 30 -0.73 -2.93 8.83
CA VAL A 30 -0.53 -2.83 10.29
C VAL A 30 -1.72 -2.18 10.98
N ILE A 31 -2.27 -1.10 10.41
CA ILE A 31 -3.47 -0.44 10.96
C ILE A 31 -4.66 -1.38 10.93
N PHE A 32 -4.86 -2.09 9.83
CA PHE A 32 -5.95 -3.03 9.68
C PHE A 32 -5.85 -4.20 10.69
N GLU A 33 -4.67 -4.82 10.82
CA GLU A 33 -4.45 -5.91 11.77
C GLU A 33 -4.70 -5.46 13.22
N ARG A 34 -4.20 -4.29 13.60
CA ARG A 34 -4.46 -3.72 14.93
C ARG A 34 -5.95 -3.44 15.16
N GLY A 35 -6.63 -2.91 14.15
CA GLY A 35 -8.08 -2.69 14.22
C GLY A 35 -8.86 -3.99 14.38
N LEU A 36 -8.47 -5.04 13.66
CA LEU A 36 -9.13 -6.34 13.72
C LEU A 36 -8.95 -7.00 15.10
N THR A 37 -7.74 -7.00 15.63
CA THR A 37 -7.45 -7.56 16.97
C THR A 37 -8.14 -6.76 18.07
N HIS A 38 -8.07 -5.43 18.02
CA HIS A 38 -8.75 -4.57 19.00
C HIS A 38 -10.27 -4.77 19.00
N ASN A 39 -10.89 -4.73 17.82
CA ASN A 39 -12.33 -4.96 17.70
C ASN A 39 -12.75 -6.36 18.17
N SER A 40 -11.92 -7.37 17.93
CA SER A 40 -12.18 -8.74 18.40
C SER A 40 -12.10 -8.82 19.93
N TYR A 41 -11.12 -8.15 20.54
CA TYR A 41 -10.98 -8.09 21.99
C TYR A 41 -12.14 -7.33 22.65
N GLU A 42 -12.54 -6.18 22.12
CA GLU A 42 -13.68 -5.41 22.61
C GLU A 42 -15.01 -6.19 22.52
N ARG A 43 -15.22 -6.93 21.44
CA ARG A 43 -16.38 -7.85 21.32
C ARG A 43 -16.33 -8.94 22.38
N PHE A 44 -15.15 -9.51 22.62
CA PHE A 44 -14.97 -10.52 23.67
C PHE A 44 -15.30 -9.97 25.05
N LEU A 45 -14.83 -8.75 25.42
CA LEU A 45 -15.15 -8.07 26.66
C LEU A 45 -16.67 -7.88 26.82
N ASN A 46 -17.33 -7.35 25.78
CA ASN A 46 -18.77 -7.12 25.81
C ASN A 46 -19.56 -8.42 25.94
N ASN A 47 -19.16 -9.49 25.26
CA ASN A 47 -19.79 -10.81 25.34
C ASN A 47 -19.54 -11.43 26.71
N GLY A 48 -18.34 -11.30 27.27
CA GLY A 48 -18.01 -11.76 28.62
C GLY A 48 -18.86 -11.08 29.67
N ASN A 49 -18.95 -9.75 29.63
CA ASN A 49 -19.83 -8.97 30.53
C ASN A 49 -21.30 -9.41 30.42
N SER A 50 -21.77 -9.65 29.19
CA SER A 50 -23.15 -10.14 28.97
C SER A 50 -23.38 -11.54 29.58
N CYS A 51 -22.38 -12.43 29.46
CA CYS A 51 -22.45 -13.75 30.07
C CYS A 51 -22.44 -13.68 31.60
N VAL A 52 -21.59 -12.85 32.19
CA VAL A 52 -21.51 -12.65 33.64
C VAL A 52 -22.84 -12.07 34.17
N ALA A 53 -23.33 -10.99 33.54
CA ALA A 53 -24.62 -10.37 33.94
C ALA A 53 -25.81 -11.33 33.84
N TYR A 54 -25.83 -12.15 32.80
CA TYR A 54 -26.87 -13.20 32.70
C TYR A 54 -26.77 -14.20 33.83
N LEU A 55 -25.59 -14.70 34.13
CA LEU A 55 -25.36 -15.63 35.22
C LEU A 55 -25.67 -15.04 36.59
N GLU A 56 -25.48 -13.74 36.81
CA GLU A 56 -25.89 -13.05 38.03
C GLU A 56 -27.39 -13.02 38.22
N THR A 57 -28.14 -12.74 37.18
CA THR A 57 -29.58 -12.51 37.24
C THR A 57 -30.39 -13.80 37.27
N GLN A 58 -29.94 -14.85 36.57
CA GLN A 58 -30.70 -16.09 36.42
C GLN A 58 -30.47 -17.09 37.57
N SER A 59 -31.54 -17.59 38.17
CA SER A 59 -31.47 -18.62 39.22
C SER A 59 -31.28 -20.04 38.66
N VAL A 60 -31.70 -20.29 37.42
CA VAL A 60 -31.62 -21.59 36.75
C VAL A 60 -30.87 -21.44 35.44
N LEU A 61 -29.83 -22.25 35.26
CA LEU A 61 -29.06 -22.29 34.03
C LEU A 61 -29.75 -23.17 33.01
N SER A 62 -30.11 -22.58 31.85
CA SER A 62 -30.66 -23.32 30.72
C SER A 62 -29.54 -23.85 29.83
N HIS A 63 -29.61 -25.13 29.50
CA HIS A 63 -28.72 -25.75 28.53
C HIS A 63 -28.80 -25.03 27.15
N LYS A 64 -29.99 -24.58 26.77
CA LYS A 64 -30.22 -23.83 25.54
C LYS A 64 -29.40 -22.55 25.50
N TRP A 65 -29.35 -21.78 26.59
CA TRP A 65 -28.56 -20.57 26.67
C TRP A 65 -27.06 -20.85 26.51
N ILE A 66 -26.53 -21.92 27.09
CA ILE A 66 -25.13 -22.31 26.96
C ILE A 66 -24.79 -22.57 25.50
N LEU A 67 -25.64 -23.26 24.76
CA LEU A 67 -25.45 -23.53 23.33
C LEU A 67 -25.56 -22.26 22.49
N GLU A 68 -26.55 -21.42 22.77
CA GLU A 68 -26.73 -20.13 22.11
C GLU A 68 -25.51 -19.22 22.33
N ALA A 69 -25.03 -19.10 23.57
CA ALA A 69 -23.83 -18.30 23.89
C ALA A 69 -22.56 -18.81 23.17
N LYS A 70 -22.36 -20.13 23.12
CA LYS A 70 -21.26 -20.73 22.36
C LYS A 70 -21.34 -20.43 20.86
N GLN A 71 -22.53 -20.52 20.29
CA GLN A 71 -22.75 -20.36 18.86
C GLN A 71 -22.75 -18.89 18.44
N GLU A 72 -23.39 -18.02 19.21
CA GLU A 72 -23.54 -16.60 18.88
C GLU A 72 -22.25 -15.82 19.14
N TYR A 73 -21.57 -16.07 20.25
CA TYR A 73 -20.36 -15.34 20.66
C TYR A 73 -19.08 -16.01 20.20
N GLY A 74 -19.15 -17.25 19.67
CA GLY A 74 -17.97 -18.01 19.25
C GLY A 74 -17.05 -18.38 20.42
N VAL A 75 -17.56 -18.40 21.63
CA VAL A 75 -16.79 -18.65 22.86
C VAL A 75 -16.98 -20.08 23.32
N GLU A 76 -15.96 -20.60 23.98
CA GLU A 76 -16.07 -21.83 24.74
C GLU A 76 -16.18 -21.49 26.23
N LEU A 77 -17.11 -22.13 26.91
CA LEU A 77 -17.36 -21.79 28.31
C LEU A 77 -17.43 -23.04 29.17
N ARG A 78 -16.96 -22.92 30.41
CA ARG A 78 -17.09 -23.91 31.48
C ARG A 78 -17.66 -23.24 32.70
N ILE A 79 -18.67 -23.85 33.29
CA ILE A 79 -19.33 -23.36 34.49
C ILE A 79 -19.14 -24.38 35.60
N LEU A 80 -18.69 -23.91 36.77
CA LEU A 80 -18.56 -24.72 37.96
C LEU A 80 -19.49 -24.17 39.04
N ASN A 81 -20.12 -25.05 39.79
CA ASN A 81 -20.94 -24.71 40.98
C ASN A 81 -20.23 -25.24 42.23
N ASN A 82 -19.77 -24.35 43.09
CA ASN A 82 -18.97 -24.71 44.27
C ASN A 82 -17.79 -25.66 43.91
N GLY A 83 -16.98 -25.28 42.88
CA GLY A 83 -15.82 -26.04 42.44
C GLY A 83 -16.15 -27.34 41.69
N LYS A 84 -17.42 -27.72 41.54
CA LYS A 84 -17.83 -28.93 40.81
C LYS A 84 -18.34 -28.57 39.41
N ARG A 85 -17.87 -29.28 38.38
CA ARG A 85 -18.40 -29.14 37.02
C ARG A 85 -19.87 -29.44 36.95
N LEU A 86 -20.66 -28.63 36.28
CA LEU A 86 -22.08 -28.90 36.03
C LEU A 86 -22.24 -30.10 35.10
N PHE A 87 -23.24 -30.90 35.34
CA PHE A 87 -23.52 -32.15 34.64
C PHE A 87 -23.71 -32.00 33.13
N PHE A 88 -24.07 -30.81 32.67
CA PHE A 88 -24.27 -30.50 31.24
C PHE A 88 -22.99 -30.62 30.40
N ASP A 89 -21.80 -30.40 30.95
CA ASP A 89 -20.53 -30.60 30.26
C ASP A 89 -20.28 -32.08 29.91
N LYS A 90 -20.74 -33.01 30.76
CA LYS A 90 -20.59 -34.46 30.53
C LYS A 90 -21.51 -34.99 29.44
N LEU A 91 -22.71 -34.44 29.28
CA LEU A 91 -23.64 -34.88 28.21
C LEU A 91 -23.16 -34.49 26.81
N ASN A 92 -22.43 -33.39 26.67
CA ASN A 92 -21.81 -32.99 25.42
C ASN A 92 -20.59 -33.87 25.04
N GLU A 93 -19.88 -34.43 26.03
CA GLU A 93 -18.79 -35.39 25.80
C GLU A 93 -19.28 -36.70 25.21
N GLU A 94 -20.42 -37.23 25.72
CA GLU A 94 -20.98 -38.51 25.26
C GLU A 94 -21.68 -38.45 23.90
N SER A 95 -22.30 -37.31 23.55
CA SER A 95 -23.04 -37.16 22.28
C SER A 95 -22.14 -36.99 21.05
N SER A 96 -20.86 -36.69 21.21
CA SER A 96 -19.94 -36.33 20.10
C SER A 96 -18.81 -37.34 19.90
N SER A 97 -18.85 -38.51 20.52
CA SER A 97 -17.78 -39.53 20.43
C SER A 97 -17.59 -40.17 19.05
N ASN A 98 -18.44 -39.87 18.06
CA ASN A 98 -18.52 -40.60 16.79
C ASN A 98 -17.88 -39.87 15.56
N ALA A 99 -17.19 -38.70 15.71
CA ALA A 99 -16.59 -38.01 14.60
C ALA A 99 -15.07 -37.81 14.80
N SER A 100 -14.28 -38.51 14.02
CA SER A 100 -12.79 -38.56 14.12
C SER A 100 -12.07 -37.23 13.94
N GLY A 101 -12.72 -36.17 13.44
CA GLY A 101 -12.15 -34.85 13.27
C GLY A 101 -12.40 -33.88 14.44
N GLU A 102 -13.42 -34.14 15.27
CA GLU A 102 -13.81 -33.31 16.42
C GLU A 102 -12.98 -33.56 17.68
N ASN A 103 -12.39 -34.75 17.81
CA ASN A 103 -11.58 -35.10 18.98
C ASN A 103 -10.36 -34.21 19.20
N GLY A 104 -9.67 -33.79 18.12
CA GLY A 104 -8.52 -32.90 18.22
C GLY A 104 -8.90 -31.48 18.66
N ARG A 105 -10.02 -30.95 18.16
CA ARG A 105 -10.53 -29.63 18.52
C ARG A 105 -11.02 -29.58 19.95
N LYS A 106 -11.73 -30.64 20.41
CA LYS A 106 -12.19 -30.75 21.79
C LYS A 106 -11.06 -30.81 22.80
N SER A 107 -10.02 -31.60 22.51
CA SER A 107 -8.80 -31.64 23.34
C SER A 107 -8.11 -30.30 23.43
N SER A 108 -8.04 -29.54 22.31
CA SER A 108 -7.46 -28.20 22.28
C SER A 108 -8.26 -27.20 23.13
N VAL A 109 -9.62 -27.23 23.02
CA VAL A 109 -10.51 -26.37 23.82
C VAL A 109 -10.42 -26.69 25.32
N GLU A 110 -10.40 -27.96 25.67
CA GLU A 110 -10.24 -28.39 27.05
C GLU A 110 -8.93 -27.91 27.66
N ASN A 111 -7.84 -28.01 26.89
CA ASN A 111 -6.51 -27.50 27.30
C ASN A 111 -6.54 -25.96 27.48
N MET A 112 -7.18 -25.22 26.58
CA MET A 112 -7.32 -23.75 26.70
C MET A 112 -8.12 -23.37 27.94
N LEU A 113 -9.23 -24.06 28.25
CA LEU A 113 -10.03 -23.81 29.44
C LEU A 113 -9.29 -24.15 30.73
N ALA A 114 -8.48 -25.22 30.73
CA ALA A 114 -7.65 -25.60 31.86
C ALA A 114 -6.50 -24.58 32.07
N GLU A 115 -5.88 -24.18 31.00
CA GLU A 115 -4.82 -23.16 31.02
C GLU A 115 -5.35 -21.79 31.48
N ALA A 116 -6.52 -21.36 31.01
CA ALA A 116 -7.19 -20.15 31.46
C ALA A 116 -7.47 -20.19 32.97
N ALA A 117 -7.96 -21.33 33.49
CA ALA A 117 -8.19 -21.51 34.93
C ALA A 117 -6.86 -21.45 35.71
N ARG A 118 -5.79 -22.06 35.21
CA ARG A 118 -4.45 -22.01 35.82
C ARG A 118 -3.90 -20.60 35.90
N ILE A 119 -3.89 -19.87 34.77
CA ILE A 119 -3.40 -18.48 34.70
C ILE A 119 -4.21 -17.59 35.65
N SER A 120 -5.55 -17.76 35.69
CA SER A 120 -6.41 -17.01 36.59
C SER A 120 -6.04 -17.20 38.06
N ARG A 121 -5.71 -18.44 38.44
CA ARG A 121 -5.31 -18.76 39.82
C ARG A 121 -3.91 -18.20 40.14
N GLU A 122 -2.92 -18.45 39.27
CA GLU A 122 -1.51 -18.16 39.54
C GLU A 122 -1.16 -16.67 39.38
N GLU A 123 -1.66 -16.03 38.33
CA GLU A 123 -1.27 -14.66 37.99
C GLU A 123 -2.28 -13.61 38.44
N GLN A 124 -3.58 -13.96 38.46
CA GLN A 124 -4.66 -13.02 38.75
C GLN A 124 -5.24 -13.20 40.16
N GLY A 125 -4.85 -14.24 40.87
CA GLY A 125 -5.30 -14.51 42.23
C GLY A 125 -6.77 -14.90 42.33
N LEU A 126 -7.42 -15.33 41.24
CA LEU A 126 -8.82 -15.72 41.18
C LEU A 126 -8.91 -17.23 40.94
N ASP A 127 -9.22 -17.95 41.99
CA ASP A 127 -9.38 -19.42 41.94
C ASP A 127 -10.79 -19.82 41.53
N VAL A 128 -10.93 -20.36 40.33
CA VAL A 128 -12.21 -20.85 39.77
C VAL A 128 -12.77 -22.06 40.51
N GLU A 129 -11.95 -22.81 41.25
CA GLU A 129 -12.40 -23.94 42.11
C GLU A 129 -12.74 -23.52 43.54
N TYR A 130 -12.79 -22.21 43.78
CA TYR A 130 -13.13 -21.68 45.08
C TYR A 130 -14.51 -22.14 45.56
N THR A 131 -14.60 -22.62 46.81
CA THR A 131 -15.83 -23.19 47.42
C THR A 131 -16.40 -22.37 48.55
N GLY A 132 -15.79 -21.21 48.85
CA GLY A 132 -16.26 -20.31 49.92
C GLY A 132 -17.44 -19.45 49.48
N SER A 133 -17.85 -18.51 50.35
CA SER A 133 -18.81 -17.45 50.02
C SER A 133 -18.10 -16.18 49.63
N ILE A 134 -18.60 -15.48 48.64
CA ILE A 134 -18.18 -14.15 48.22
C ILE A 134 -19.36 -13.20 48.28
N SER A 135 -19.08 -11.94 48.62
CA SER A 135 -20.13 -10.92 48.76
C SER A 135 -20.39 -10.16 47.47
N LEU A 136 -19.41 -10.09 46.59
CA LEU A 136 -19.47 -9.36 45.31
C LEU A 136 -18.90 -10.22 44.22
N PRO A 137 -19.40 -10.10 42.98
CA PRO A 137 -18.81 -10.78 41.82
C PRO A 137 -17.40 -10.29 41.60
N LYS A 138 -16.53 -11.18 41.18
CA LYS A 138 -15.15 -10.89 40.75
C LYS A 138 -14.95 -11.43 39.37
N GLU A 139 -14.48 -10.62 38.47
CA GLU A 139 -14.16 -10.99 37.11
C GLU A 139 -12.78 -10.51 36.73
N VAL A 140 -12.11 -11.27 35.90
CA VAL A 140 -10.79 -10.98 35.34
C VAL A 140 -10.75 -11.35 33.88
N TYR A 141 -10.28 -10.41 33.08
CA TYR A 141 -10.07 -10.58 31.65
C TYR A 141 -8.57 -10.55 31.37
N PHE A 142 -8.11 -11.47 30.54
CA PHE A 142 -6.72 -11.50 30.11
C PHE A 142 -6.57 -12.08 28.71
N GLU A 143 -5.47 -11.79 28.07
CA GLU A 143 -5.16 -12.33 26.76
C GLU A 143 -3.89 -13.18 26.78
N THR A 144 -3.87 -14.21 25.96
CA THR A 144 -2.72 -15.05 25.69
C THR A 144 -2.43 -15.06 24.18
N ALA A 145 -1.35 -15.73 23.79
CA ALA A 145 -1.00 -15.84 22.37
C ALA A 145 -2.08 -16.61 21.56
N ASP A 146 -2.87 -17.49 22.19
CA ASP A 146 -3.77 -18.41 21.50
C ASP A 146 -5.26 -18.18 21.77
N PHE A 147 -5.59 -17.45 22.84
CA PHE A 147 -6.97 -17.18 23.21
C PHE A 147 -7.14 -15.93 24.07
N TYR A 148 -8.32 -15.33 24.06
CA TYR A 148 -8.79 -14.42 25.08
C TYR A 148 -9.54 -15.21 26.15
N ALA A 149 -9.37 -14.83 27.41
CA ALA A 149 -10.04 -15.49 28.53
C ALA A 149 -10.71 -14.51 29.47
N CYS A 150 -11.85 -14.92 29.98
CA CYS A 150 -12.55 -14.30 31.10
C CYS A 150 -12.81 -15.35 32.17
N THR A 151 -12.43 -15.06 33.39
CA THR A 151 -12.79 -15.87 34.57
C THR A 151 -13.59 -15.03 35.52
N ALA A 152 -14.70 -15.56 35.99
CA ALA A 152 -15.56 -14.85 36.93
C ALA A 152 -16.05 -15.76 38.06
N LEU A 153 -16.14 -15.18 39.26
CA LEU A 153 -16.75 -15.76 40.41
C LEU A 153 -18.02 -14.96 40.75
N ILE A 154 -19.16 -15.62 40.76
CA ILE A 154 -20.48 -15.01 40.92
C ILE A 154 -21.13 -15.55 42.19
N PRO A 155 -21.51 -14.72 43.15
CA PRO A 155 -22.22 -15.18 44.36
C PRO A 155 -23.59 -15.70 43.99
N LYS A 156 -23.95 -16.90 44.50
CA LYS A 156 -25.23 -17.54 44.22
C LYS A 156 -25.79 -18.21 45.47
N GLY A 157 -26.73 -17.56 46.13
CA GLY A 157 -27.28 -18.05 47.39
C GLY A 157 -26.20 -18.28 48.46
N SER A 158 -26.00 -19.55 48.88
CA SER A 158 -24.96 -19.93 49.83
C SER A 158 -23.67 -20.42 49.21
N GLY A 159 -23.53 -20.31 47.87
CA GLY A 159 -22.37 -20.81 47.12
C GLY A 159 -21.83 -19.83 46.10
N VAL A 160 -20.88 -20.32 45.32
CA VAL A 160 -20.23 -19.57 44.24
C VAL A 160 -20.38 -20.29 42.90
N LEU A 161 -20.81 -19.57 41.89
CA LEU A 161 -20.81 -20.01 40.52
C LEU A 161 -19.53 -19.44 39.85
N SER A 162 -18.69 -20.32 39.32
CA SER A 162 -17.47 -19.91 38.59
C SER A 162 -17.68 -20.09 37.11
N LEU A 163 -17.30 -19.08 36.34
CA LEU A 163 -17.31 -19.09 34.88
C LEU A 163 -15.85 -19.04 34.38
N VAL A 164 -15.52 -19.91 33.47
CA VAL A 164 -14.32 -19.81 32.61
C VAL A 164 -14.78 -19.70 31.18
N LEU A 165 -14.47 -18.61 30.52
CA LEU A 165 -14.86 -18.31 29.17
C LEU A 165 -13.60 -18.08 28.34
N VAL A 166 -13.49 -18.74 27.20
CA VAL A 166 -12.33 -18.68 26.31
C VAL A 166 -12.81 -18.41 24.88
N TYR A 167 -12.17 -17.48 24.21
CA TYR A 167 -12.34 -17.20 22.79
C TYR A 167 -11.07 -17.61 22.03
N PRO A 168 -11.09 -18.72 21.27
CA PRO A 168 -9.93 -19.18 20.49
C PRO A 168 -9.57 -18.20 19.40
N LEU A 169 -8.28 -17.87 19.24
CA LEU A 169 -7.78 -16.93 18.23
C LEU A 169 -7.42 -17.58 16.90
N ASP A 170 -7.58 -18.91 16.75
CA ASP A 170 -7.23 -19.64 15.53
C ASP A 170 -7.97 -19.09 14.30
N GLY A 171 -9.26 -18.80 14.44
CA GLY A 171 -10.07 -18.20 13.39
C GLY A 171 -9.58 -16.80 13.00
N LEU A 172 -9.24 -15.97 14.00
CA LEU A 172 -8.70 -14.63 13.80
C LEU A 172 -7.33 -14.67 13.13
N LYS A 173 -6.44 -15.56 13.59
CA LYS A 173 -5.11 -15.78 12.98
C LYS A 173 -5.22 -16.23 11.53
N GLY A 174 -6.14 -17.16 11.25
CA GLY A 174 -6.43 -17.63 9.89
C GLY A 174 -6.94 -16.51 8.98
N GLN A 175 -7.82 -15.65 9.50
CA GLN A 175 -8.33 -14.50 8.77
C GLN A 175 -7.22 -13.48 8.47
N ILE A 176 -6.38 -13.16 9.45
CA ILE A 176 -5.21 -12.28 9.27
C ILE A 176 -4.26 -12.85 8.22
N PHE A 177 -3.96 -14.15 8.27
CA PHE A 177 -3.07 -14.80 7.31
C PHE A 177 -3.61 -14.74 5.88
N HIS A 178 -4.89 -15.03 5.68
CA HIS A 178 -5.55 -14.92 4.37
C HIS A 178 -5.48 -13.48 3.83
N GLN A 179 -5.74 -12.52 4.70
CA GLN A 179 -5.67 -11.10 4.37
C GLN A 179 -4.25 -10.69 3.94
N ARG A 180 -3.21 -11.15 4.65
CA ARG A 180 -1.80 -10.89 4.29
C ARG A 180 -1.47 -11.41 2.89
N ILE A 181 -1.94 -12.61 2.54
CA ILE A 181 -1.74 -13.18 1.20
C ILE A 181 -2.43 -12.35 0.13
N LEU A 182 -3.69 -11.94 0.35
CA LEU A 182 -4.44 -11.12 -0.59
C LEU A 182 -3.78 -9.75 -0.82
N TRP A 183 -3.40 -9.06 0.26
CA TRP A 183 -2.70 -7.79 0.17
C TRP A 183 -1.33 -7.91 -0.48
N GLY A 184 -0.57 -8.97 -0.17
CA GLY A 184 0.71 -9.26 -0.81
C GLY A 184 0.57 -9.50 -2.32
N GLY A 185 -0.43 -10.27 -2.74
CA GLY A 185 -0.74 -10.50 -4.15
C GLY A 185 -1.14 -9.22 -4.89
N LEU A 186 -2.03 -8.42 -4.29
CA LEU A 186 -2.45 -7.13 -4.86
C LEU A 186 -1.27 -6.16 -5.00
N LEU A 187 -0.42 -6.07 -3.97
CA LEU A 187 0.78 -5.25 -3.98
C LEU A 187 1.74 -5.66 -5.10
N LEU A 188 1.97 -6.95 -5.28
CA LEU A 188 2.83 -7.47 -6.34
C LEU A 188 2.30 -7.08 -7.72
N ILE A 189 1.01 -7.25 -7.97
CA ILE A 189 0.36 -6.84 -9.22
C ILE A 189 0.50 -5.33 -9.43
N ALA A 190 0.27 -4.52 -8.41
CA ALA A 190 0.39 -3.06 -8.48
C ALA A 190 1.83 -2.61 -8.80
N VAL A 191 2.84 -3.21 -8.18
CA VAL A 191 4.25 -2.92 -8.46
C VAL A 191 4.61 -3.29 -9.89
N LEU A 192 4.20 -4.46 -10.38
CA LEU A 192 4.42 -4.87 -11.76
C LEU A 192 3.77 -3.90 -12.75
N ALA A 193 2.53 -3.50 -12.51
CA ALA A 193 1.82 -2.54 -13.33
C ALA A 193 2.54 -1.17 -13.35
N LEU A 194 3.05 -0.69 -12.22
CA LEU A 194 3.84 0.54 -12.12
C LEU A 194 5.15 0.47 -12.90
N VAL A 195 5.86 -0.65 -12.85
CA VAL A 195 7.10 -0.85 -13.62
C VAL A 195 6.81 -0.79 -15.11
N VAL A 196 5.78 -1.50 -15.59
CA VAL A 196 5.37 -1.48 -17.01
C VAL A 196 4.94 -0.08 -17.43
N PHE A 197 4.12 0.59 -16.62
CA PHE A 197 3.69 1.95 -16.87
C PHE A 197 4.88 2.93 -16.96
N SER A 198 5.79 2.88 -15.99
CA SER A 198 6.99 3.72 -15.95
C SER A 198 7.86 3.51 -17.18
N TRP A 199 8.04 2.26 -17.63
CA TRP A 199 8.78 1.95 -18.85
C TRP A 199 8.14 2.58 -20.08
N PHE A 200 6.86 2.40 -20.27
CA PHE A 200 6.12 2.92 -21.41
C PHE A 200 6.08 4.46 -21.42
N PHE A 201 5.77 5.05 -20.27
CA PHE A 201 5.64 6.49 -20.09
C PHE A 201 6.97 7.22 -20.33
N THR A 202 8.05 6.73 -19.71
CA THR A 202 9.40 7.31 -19.90
C THR A 202 9.84 7.22 -21.36
N GLY A 203 9.56 6.09 -22.04
CA GLY A 203 9.85 5.92 -23.47
C GLY A 203 9.12 6.93 -24.34
N LYS A 204 7.86 7.18 -24.06
CA LYS A 204 7.03 8.13 -24.81
C LYS A 204 7.45 9.59 -24.57
N MET A 205 7.86 9.94 -23.35
CA MET A 205 8.33 11.30 -23.01
C MET A 205 9.71 11.63 -23.61
N LEU A 206 10.60 10.66 -23.73
CA LEU A 206 11.96 10.89 -24.23
C LEU A 206 12.05 10.99 -25.75
N ARG A 207 11.09 10.41 -26.50
CA ARG A 207 11.08 10.47 -27.97
C ARG A 207 11.10 11.90 -28.53
N PRO A 208 10.19 12.81 -28.17
CA PRO A 208 10.19 14.17 -28.69
C PRO A 208 11.49 14.95 -28.32
N LEU A 209 12.08 14.67 -27.18
CA LEU A 209 13.35 15.28 -26.77
C LEU A 209 14.51 14.82 -27.66
N GLU A 210 14.56 13.54 -28.02
CA GLU A 210 15.55 12.97 -28.93
C GLU A 210 15.40 13.55 -30.35
N GLU A 211 14.17 13.67 -30.84
CA GLU A 211 13.87 14.25 -32.14
C GLU A 211 14.26 15.73 -32.22
N ASN A 212 13.91 16.51 -31.18
CA ASN A 212 14.29 17.93 -31.12
C ASN A 212 15.81 18.10 -31.10
N ARG A 213 16.53 17.28 -30.33
CA ARG A 213 17.98 17.32 -30.31
C ARG A 213 18.60 16.95 -31.68
N LYS A 214 18.07 15.95 -32.37
CA LYS A 214 18.53 15.59 -33.72
C LYS A 214 18.30 16.73 -34.70
N ARG A 215 17.11 17.34 -34.68
CA ARG A 215 16.80 18.52 -35.51
C ARG A 215 17.75 19.67 -35.25
N GLN A 216 18.00 19.98 -33.97
CA GLN A 216 18.95 21.03 -33.57
C GLN A 216 20.37 20.74 -34.07
N THR A 217 20.85 19.51 -33.96
CA THR A 217 22.18 19.11 -34.44
C THR A 217 22.27 19.20 -35.99
N GLN A 218 21.24 18.74 -36.69
CA GLN A 218 21.17 18.87 -38.16
C GLN A 218 21.11 20.31 -38.58
N PHE A 219 20.34 21.17 -37.92
CA PHE A 219 20.25 22.59 -38.18
C PHE A 219 21.64 23.26 -38.06
N ILE A 220 22.38 23.00 -36.96
CA ILE A 220 23.73 23.55 -36.76
C ILE A 220 24.69 23.07 -37.84
N ALA A 221 24.64 21.80 -38.23
CA ALA A 221 25.50 21.24 -39.27
C ALA A 221 25.21 21.88 -40.64
N SER A 222 23.91 21.96 -41.00
CA SER A 222 23.51 22.62 -42.27
C SER A 222 23.89 24.10 -42.31
N ALA A 223 23.63 24.82 -41.20
CA ALA A 223 24.04 26.23 -41.08
C ALA A 223 25.54 26.42 -41.28
N SER A 224 26.35 25.55 -40.67
CA SER A 224 27.82 25.60 -40.80
C SER A 224 28.28 25.35 -42.22
N HIS A 225 27.63 24.42 -42.94
CA HIS A 225 27.95 24.17 -44.37
C HIS A 225 27.55 25.34 -45.26
N GLU A 226 26.33 25.87 -45.10
CA GLU A 226 25.83 27.00 -45.89
C GLU A 226 26.60 28.32 -45.66
N LEU A 227 27.19 28.51 -44.49
CA LEU A 227 28.00 29.67 -44.17
C LEU A 227 29.47 29.53 -44.66
N ARG A 228 29.99 28.30 -44.74
CA ARG A 228 31.39 28.06 -45.17
C ARG A 228 31.61 28.41 -46.64
N SER A 229 30.66 28.11 -47.51
CA SER A 229 30.78 28.37 -48.95
C SER A 229 30.93 29.86 -49.28
N PRO A 230 30.04 30.78 -48.87
CA PRO A 230 30.19 32.21 -49.16
C PRO A 230 31.42 32.80 -48.49
N LEU A 231 31.80 32.32 -47.28
CA LEU A 231 33.00 32.75 -46.61
C LEU A 231 34.26 32.39 -47.41
N ALA A 232 34.32 31.20 -48.02
CA ALA A 232 35.41 30.78 -48.85
C ALA A 232 35.53 31.69 -50.13
N VAL A 233 34.39 32.07 -50.74
CA VAL A 233 34.33 33.00 -51.88
C VAL A 233 34.77 34.37 -51.43
N ILE A 234 34.44 34.90 -50.31
CA ILE A 234 34.91 36.19 -49.80
C ILE A 234 36.40 36.17 -49.61
N LEU A 235 36.93 35.12 -48.90
CA LEU A 235 38.35 34.97 -48.66
C LEU A 235 39.20 34.90 -49.99
N SER A 236 38.71 34.07 -50.94
CA SER A 236 39.35 33.94 -52.23
C SER A 236 39.33 35.27 -53.06
N SER A 237 38.21 36.02 -52.94
CA SER A 237 38.09 37.33 -53.58
C SER A 237 39.06 38.38 -52.97
N VAL A 238 39.25 38.35 -51.64
CA VAL A 238 40.24 39.19 -50.96
C VAL A 238 41.69 38.87 -51.46
N GLN A 239 42.03 37.57 -51.48
CA GLN A 239 43.35 37.13 -52.02
C GLN A 239 43.59 37.54 -53.49
N ALA A 240 42.52 37.47 -54.27
CA ALA A 240 42.61 37.91 -55.67
C ALA A 240 42.86 39.43 -55.84
N ILE A 241 42.25 40.25 -54.96
CA ILE A 241 42.52 41.71 -54.93
C ILE A 241 43.96 41.98 -54.52
N GLU A 242 44.49 41.21 -53.56
CA GLU A 242 45.88 41.32 -53.12
C GLU A 242 46.86 40.97 -54.27
N ALA A 243 46.54 40.01 -55.12
CA ALA A 243 47.36 39.55 -56.24
C ALA A 243 47.25 40.46 -57.48
N ASP A 244 46.06 40.98 -57.76
CA ASP A 244 45.82 41.90 -58.92
C ASP A 244 44.89 43.06 -58.50
N PRO A 245 45.45 44.22 -58.13
CA PRO A 245 44.65 45.40 -57.74
C PRO A 245 43.83 46.00 -58.91
N GLY A 246 44.12 45.66 -60.15
CA GLY A 246 43.37 46.17 -61.31
C GLY A 246 41.95 45.67 -61.41
N GLU A 247 41.68 44.50 -60.93
CA GLU A 247 40.31 43.85 -60.88
C GLU A 247 39.56 44.13 -59.59
N CYS A 248 40.04 45.00 -58.73
CA CYS A 248 39.51 45.28 -57.39
C CYS A 248 37.96 45.52 -57.35
N ARG A 249 37.42 46.29 -58.31
CA ARG A 249 36.00 46.63 -58.39
C ARG A 249 35.10 45.38 -58.60
N ARG A 250 35.55 44.43 -59.35
CA ARG A 250 34.86 43.19 -59.64
C ARG A 250 34.80 42.32 -58.35
N PHE A 251 35.91 42.08 -57.68
CA PHE A 251 35.99 41.29 -56.49
C PHE A 251 35.27 41.94 -55.29
N LEU A 252 35.28 43.26 -55.14
CA LEU A 252 34.47 43.98 -54.14
C LEU A 252 33.00 43.81 -54.36
N SER A 253 32.53 43.78 -55.63
CA SER A 253 31.12 43.48 -55.91
C SER A 253 30.72 42.06 -55.47
N THR A 254 31.56 41.05 -55.64
CA THR A 254 31.39 39.68 -55.22
C THR A 254 31.35 39.57 -53.69
N ILE A 255 32.28 40.23 -53.00
CA ILE A 255 32.30 40.24 -51.52
C ILE A 255 31.04 40.87 -50.98
N LYS A 256 30.55 42.00 -51.56
CA LYS A 256 29.28 42.63 -51.12
C LYS A 256 28.06 41.72 -51.35
N SER A 257 28.03 41.04 -52.49
CA SER A 257 26.98 40.11 -52.85
C SER A 257 26.92 38.94 -51.86
N GLU A 258 28.04 38.29 -51.60
CA GLU A 258 28.12 37.17 -50.68
C GLU A 258 27.88 37.60 -49.21
N GLY A 259 28.32 38.77 -48.78
CA GLY A 259 28.01 39.35 -47.47
C GLY A 259 26.51 39.60 -47.29
N THR A 260 25.84 40.15 -48.35
CA THR A 260 24.38 40.33 -48.31
C THR A 260 23.64 39.00 -48.26
N ARG A 261 24.12 38.00 -49.01
CA ARG A 261 23.56 36.64 -48.99
C ARG A 261 23.69 35.99 -47.60
N MET A 262 24.86 36.09 -46.94
CA MET A 262 25.08 35.61 -45.58
C MET A 262 24.18 36.31 -44.59
N SER A 263 24.01 37.63 -44.67
CA SER A 263 23.12 38.40 -43.80
C SER A 263 21.66 37.91 -43.90
N ARG A 264 21.18 37.63 -45.11
CA ARG A 264 19.83 37.08 -45.35
C ARG A 264 19.71 35.69 -44.76
N LEU A 265 20.69 34.83 -45.00
CA LEU A 265 20.69 33.44 -44.47
C LEU A 265 20.68 33.41 -42.95
N ILE A 266 21.43 34.29 -42.28
CA ILE A 266 21.42 34.44 -40.82
C ILE A 266 20.02 34.93 -40.35
N GLY A 267 19.41 35.88 -41.05
CA GLY A 267 18.07 36.36 -40.77
C GLY A 267 17.00 35.25 -40.84
N ASP A 268 17.06 34.42 -41.90
CA ASP A 268 16.17 33.29 -42.09
C ASP A 268 16.38 32.23 -41.00
N MET A 269 17.62 31.95 -40.59
CA MET A 269 17.95 31.06 -39.47
C MET A 269 17.40 31.55 -38.12
N LEU A 270 17.53 32.85 -37.84
CA LEU A 270 16.98 33.47 -36.62
C LEU A 270 15.47 33.47 -36.63
N ALA A 271 14.82 33.70 -37.77
CA ALA A 271 13.36 33.61 -37.90
C ALA A 271 12.87 32.19 -37.62
N LEU A 272 13.57 31.18 -38.15
CA LEU A 272 13.25 29.78 -37.91
C LEU A 272 13.40 29.38 -36.42
N ALA A 273 14.54 29.81 -35.81
CA ALA A 273 14.79 29.55 -34.38
C ALA A 273 13.76 30.23 -33.47
N ASN A 274 13.29 31.42 -33.80
CA ASN A 274 12.23 32.12 -33.05
C ASN A 274 10.85 31.52 -33.28
N ALA A 275 10.55 30.96 -34.44
CA ALA A 275 9.30 30.25 -34.70
C ALA A 275 9.17 28.98 -33.87
N ASP A 276 10.24 28.22 -33.67
CA ASP A 276 10.28 27.02 -32.80
C ASP A 276 10.02 27.36 -31.34
N ASN A 277 10.43 28.55 -30.88
CA ASN A 277 10.22 29.00 -29.48
C ASN A 277 8.82 29.59 -29.22
N LYS A 278 7.85 29.50 -30.14
CA LYS A 278 6.50 30.06 -30.02
C LYS A 278 6.44 31.54 -29.62
N SER A 279 7.52 32.27 -29.76
CA SER A 279 7.57 33.70 -29.46
C SER A 279 7.09 34.59 -30.61
N TRP A 280 6.64 33.99 -31.71
CA TRP A 280 6.03 34.73 -32.81
C TRP A 280 4.59 35.10 -32.45
N SER A 281 4.40 36.34 -32.04
CA SER A 281 3.08 36.99 -32.08
C SER A 281 2.79 37.33 -33.55
N ILE A 282 1.97 36.51 -34.21
CA ILE A 282 1.40 36.88 -35.50
C ILE A 282 0.42 38.03 -35.23
N MET A 283 0.82 39.26 -35.52
CA MET A 283 -0.12 40.39 -35.57
C MET A 283 -1.03 40.16 -36.79
N LYS A 284 -2.23 39.66 -36.52
CA LYS A 284 -3.28 39.60 -37.53
C LYS A 284 -3.79 40.99 -37.78
N SER A 285 -3.41 41.61 -38.92
CA SER A 285 -4.08 42.82 -39.43
C SER A 285 -5.21 42.41 -40.38
N PRO A 286 -6.38 43.05 -40.30
CA PRO A 286 -7.46 42.85 -41.28
C PRO A 286 -6.94 43.26 -42.68
N CYS A 287 -6.98 42.31 -43.61
CA CYS A 287 -6.68 42.57 -45.01
C CYS A 287 -8.02 42.65 -45.74
N GLU A 288 -8.36 43.80 -46.33
CA GLU A 288 -9.49 43.93 -47.26
C GLU A 288 -9.09 43.22 -48.54
N LEU A 289 -9.80 42.12 -48.84
CA LEU A 289 -9.74 41.47 -50.15
C LEU A 289 -10.68 42.24 -51.06
N ASP A 290 -10.15 43.15 -51.85
CA ASP A 290 -10.88 43.73 -52.97
C ASP A 290 -11.25 42.60 -53.93
N THR A 291 -12.54 42.41 -54.16
CA THR A 291 -13.19 41.59 -55.16
C THR A 291 -13.08 42.18 -56.56
#